data_275d180775466c5e863e61ced8f46c7b
#
_entry.id   275d180775466c5e863e61ced8f46c7b
#
_cell.length_a   1.000
_cell.length_b   1.000
_cell.length_c   1.000
_cell.angle_alpha   90.00
_cell.angle_beta   90.00
_cell.angle_gamma   90.00
#
_symmetry.space_group_name_H-M   'P 1'
#
loop_
_entity.id
_entity.type
_entity.pdbx_description
1 polymer ?
#
loop_
_entity_poly.entity_id
_entity_poly.type
_entity_poly.pdbx_seq_one_letter_code
_entity_poly.pdbx_strand_id
1 'polypeptide(L)'
;MHSFQSFTADMLECSPFDKIGKEWMLVTAGNEEKVNTMTASWGGMGVMWGKNAAFVVIRQSRYTKEFIDREGTFSLSFLGEKHRNMLKYLGTVSGRTEDKLKEAGVEIDYQNGVPYV
;
A
#
# COMPACT_ATOMS: atom_id res chain seq x y z
N MET A 1 11.29 11.83 5.36
CA MET A 1 10.03 12.62 5.40
C MET A 1 9.52 12.87 4.00
N HIS A 2 8.23 12.62 3.82
CA HIS A 2 7.59 12.87 2.53
C HIS A 2 7.06 14.30 2.47
N SER A 3 7.05 14.87 1.26
CA SER A 3 6.47 16.18 1.00
C SER A 3 5.38 16.00 -0.05
N PHE A 4 4.13 16.26 0.32
CA PHE A 4 3.00 16.12 -0.58
C PHE A 4 1.84 17.02 -0.18
N GLN A 5 0.90 17.14 -1.10
CA GLN A 5 -0.30 17.94 -0.93
C GLN A 5 -1.51 17.01 -0.74
N SER A 6 -2.32 17.30 0.26
CA SER A 6 -3.57 16.55 0.49
C SER A 6 -4.65 16.98 -0.50
N PHE A 7 -5.43 16.01 -0.97
CA PHE A 7 -6.61 16.26 -1.78
C PHE A 7 -7.62 15.13 -1.58
N THR A 8 -8.84 15.31 -2.04
CA THR A 8 -9.90 14.31 -1.88
C THR A 8 -9.88 13.32 -3.05
N ALA A 9 -10.40 12.11 -2.81
CA ALA A 9 -10.34 11.02 -3.78
C ALA A 9 -11.05 11.34 -5.10
N ASP A 10 -12.07 12.17 -5.08
CA ASP A 10 -12.80 12.58 -6.29
C ASP A 10 -11.97 13.46 -7.23
N MET A 11 -10.82 13.96 -6.77
CA MET A 11 -9.90 14.74 -7.59
C MET A 11 -8.89 13.87 -8.35
N LEU A 12 -8.90 12.55 -8.13
CA LEU A 12 -8.01 11.64 -8.84
C LEU A 12 -8.40 11.56 -10.32
N GLU A 13 -7.40 11.76 -11.20
CA GLU A 13 -7.56 11.60 -12.63
C GLU A 13 -6.74 10.40 -13.07
N CYS A 14 -7.36 9.23 -13.11
CA CYS A 14 -6.68 7.99 -13.50
C CYS A 14 -7.67 6.94 -13.91
N SER A 15 -7.16 5.94 -14.64
CA SER A 15 -7.89 4.69 -14.86
C SER A 15 -7.55 3.74 -13.71
N PRO A 16 -8.53 3.27 -12.94
CA PRO A 16 -8.27 2.28 -11.89
C PRO A 16 -7.64 1.01 -12.43
N PHE A 17 -7.97 0.63 -13.65
CA PHE A 17 -7.42 -0.56 -14.30
C PHE A 17 -5.92 -0.42 -14.52
N ASP A 18 -5.46 0.73 -14.96
CA ASP A 18 -4.03 1.00 -15.14
C ASP A 18 -3.33 1.20 -13.80
N LYS A 19 -3.95 1.97 -12.92
CA LYS A 19 -3.36 2.32 -11.62
C LYS A 19 -3.11 1.07 -10.76
N ILE A 20 -4.09 0.20 -10.70
CA ILE A 20 -4.03 -1.00 -9.87
C ILE A 20 -3.42 -2.18 -10.61
N GLY A 21 -3.92 -2.47 -11.82
CA GLY A 21 -3.53 -3.67 -12.55
C GLY A 21 -2.17 -3.60 -13.23
N LYS A 22 -1.75 -2.43 -13.67
CA LYS A 22 -0.50 -2.25 -14.43
C LYS A 22 0.60 -1.57 -13.62
N GLU A 23 0.28 -0.50 -12.89
CA GLU A 23 1.27 0.20 -12.08
C GLU A 23 1.52 -0.49 -10.75
N TRP A 24 0.51 -1.20 -10.24
CA TRP A 24 0.49 -1.87 -8.93
C TRP A 24 0.49 -0.85 -7.79
N MET A 25 0.27 -1.35 -6.59
CA MET A 25 0.24 -0.52 -5.39
C MET A 25 0.96 -1.21 -4.25
N LEU A 26 1.42 -0.42 -3.29
CA LEU A 26 1.93 -0.93 -2.03
C LEU A 26 0.83 -0.83 -0.99
N VAL A 27 0.57 -1.94 -0.32
CA VAL A 27 -0.32 -1.99 0.83
C VAL A 27 0.56 -2.00 2.07
N THR A 28 0.42 -0.99 2.90
CA THR A 28 1.27 -0.81 4.08
C THR A 28 0.40 -0.77 5.33
N ALA A 29 0.80 -1.52 6.34
CA ALA A 29 0.10 -1.57 7.61
C ALA A 29 1.07 -1.78 8.76
N GLY A 30 0.67 -1.36 9.95
CA GLY A 30 1.47 -1.50 11.15
C GLY A 30 1.32 -0.31 12.08
N ASN A 31 2.26 -0.19 12.98
CA ASN A 31 2.31 0.90 13.95
C ASN A 31 3.76 1.40 14.04
N GLU A 32 4.05 2.25 15.01
CA GLU A 32 5.39 2.83 15.15
C GLU A 32 6.45 1.79 15.52
N GLU A 33 6.05 0.65 16.10
CA GLU A 33 6.98 -0.39 16.49
C GLU A 33 7.33 -1.32 15.33
N LYS A 34 6.35 -1.67 14.50
CA LYS A 34 6.57 -2.58 13.39
C LYS A 34 5.61 -2.31 12.25
N VAL A 35 6.15 -2.28 11.04
CA VAL A 35 5.43 -2.01 9.80
C VAL A 35 5.79 -3.07 8.77
N ASN A 36 4.83 -3.43 7.95
CA ASN A 36 5.08 -4.25 6.78
C ASN A 36 4.37 -3.68 5.56
N THR A 37 4.93 -3.95 4.40
CA THR A 37 4.32 -3.56 3.13
C THR A 37 4.35 -4.72 2.15
N MET A 38 3.43 -4.73 1.22
CA MET A 38 3.37 -5.72 0.15
C MET A 38 2.88 -5.08 -1.12
N THR A 39 3.28 -5.64 -2.24
CA THR A 39 2.76 -5.21 -3.54
C THR A 39 1.45 -5.95 -3.83
N ALA A 40 0.46 -5.22 -4.33
CA ALA A 40 -0.83 -5.76 -4.73
C ALA A 40 -1.22 -5.19 -6.09
N SER A 41 -1.99 -5.97 -6.85
CA SER A 41 -2.48 -5.56 -8.16
C SER A 41 -3.94 -5.95 -8.37
N TRP A 42 -4.62 -6.36 -7.32
CA TRP A 42 -6.03 -6.75 -7.36
C TRP A 42 -6.85 -5.80 -6.48
N GLY A 43 -7.87 -5.21 -7.07
CA GLY A 43 -8.75 -4.30 -6.34
C GLY A 43 -9.52 -3.41 -7.29
N GLY A 44 -10.02 -2.31 -6.75
CA GLY A 44 -10.81 -1.37 -7.53
C GLY A 44 -11.06 -0.09 -6.77
N MET A 45 -11.76 0.82 -7.42
CA MET A 45 -12.21 2.08 -6.84
C MET A 45 -13.70 2.23 -7.09
N GLY A 46 -14.41 2.76 -6.12
CA GLY A 46 -15.85 2.94 -6.25
C GLY A 46 -16.43 3.64 -5.03
N VAL A 47 -17.73 3.43 -4.83
CA VAL A 47 -18.45 4.09 -3.74
C VAL A 47 -19.02 3.03 -2.81
N MET A 48 -18.80 3.21 -1.51
CA MET A 48 -19.36 2.35 -0.48
C MET A 48 -19.85 3.22 0.68
N TRP A 49 -21.11 3.04 1.05
CA TRP A 49 -21.77 3.83 2.10
C TRP A 49 -21.66 5.35 1.86
N GLY A 50 -21.84 5.75 0.57
CA GLY A 50 -21.79 7.16 0.19
C GLY A 50 -20.40 7.77 0.22
N LYS A 51 -19.36 6.97 0.33
CA LYS A 51 -17.98 7.44 0.38
C LYS A 51 -17.18 6.89 -0.78
N ASN A 52 -16.30 7.71 -1.32
CA ASN A 52 -15.34 7.27 -2.32
C ASN A 52 -14.34 6.33 -1.65
N ALA A 53 -14.19 5.14 -2.21
CA ALA A 53 -13.42 4.08 -1.60
C ALA A 53 -12.54 3.36 -2.63
N ALA A 54 -11.41 2.87 -2.15
CA ALA A 54 -10.60 1.90 -2.88
C ALA A 54 -10.68 0.58 -2.12
N PHE A 55 -10.71 -0.54 -2.84
CA PHE A 55 -10.61 -1.85 -2.23
C PHE A 55 -9.44 -2.61 -2.79
N VAL A 56 -8.90 -3.49 -1.97
CA VAL A 56 -7.76 -4.30 -2.33
C VAL A 56 -8.06 -5.73 -1.89
N VAL A 57 -7.67 -6.69 -2.74
CA VAL A 57 -7.80 -8.11 -2.43
C VAL A 57 -6.45 -8.60 -1.92
N ILE A 58 -6.45 -9.14 -0.71
CA ILE A 58 -5.23 -9.61 -0.04
C ILE A 58 -5.41 -11.07 0.35
N ARG A 59 -4.48 -11.91 -0.10
CA ARG A 59 -4.50 -13.33 0.28
C ARG A 59 -4.22 -13.48 1.76
N GLN A 60 -4.89 -14.45 2.39
CA GLN A 60 -4.72 -14.71 3.82
C GLN A 60 -3.29 -15.10 4.20
N SER A 61 -2.54 -15.67 3.27
CA SER A 61 -1.16 -16.08 3.51
C SER A 61 -0.16 -14.92 3.57
N ARG A 62 -0.54 -13.74 3.14
CA ARG A 62 0.36 -12.58 3.13
C ARG A 62 0.58 -12.05 4.53
N TYR A 63 1.82 -11.76 4.85
CA TYR A 63 2.20 -11.28 6.18
C TYR A 63 1.53 -9.94 6.52
N THR A 64 1.41 -9.04 5.55
CA THR A 64 0.77 -7.73 5.75
C THR A 64 -0.67 -7.88 6.25
N LYS A 65 -1.36 -8.96 5.87
CA LYS A 65 -2.73 -9.21 6.34
C LYS A 65 -2.83 -9.26 7.86
N GLU A 66 -1.84 -9.84 8.53
CA GLU A 66 -1.81 -9.90 9.99
C GLU A 66 -1.73 -8.50 10.61
N PHE A 67 -0.99 -7.60 9.96
CA PHE A 67 -0.87 -6.21 10.41
C PHE A 67 -2.19 -5.48 10.24
N ILE A 68 -2.87 -5.68 9.09
CA ILE A 68 -4.17 -5.07 8.81
C ILE A 68 -5.22 -5.53 9.82
N ASP A 69 -5.29 -6.84 10.07
CA ASP A 69 -6.26 -7.41 11.01
C ASP A 69 -6.06 -6.87 12.42
N ARG A 70 -4.82 -6.69 12.83
CA ARG A 70 -4.49 -6.19 14.16
C ARG A 70 -4.76 -4.69 14.31
N GLU A 71 -4.36 -3.88 13.31
CA GLU A 71 -4.47 -2.43 13.39
C GLU A 71 -5.82 -1.91 12.92
N GLY A 72 -6.51 -2.62 12.05
CA GLY A 72 -7.77 -2.16 11.46
C GLY A 72 -7.62 -1.05 10.43
N THR A 73 -6.39 -0.72 10.05
CA THR A 73 -6.10 0.35 9.09
C THR A 73 -4.94 -0.05 8.19
N PHE A 74 -4.88 0.56 7.02
CA PHE A 74 -3.77 0.39 6.09
C PHE A 74 -3.75 1.56 5.11
N SER A 75 -2.66 1.70 4.38
CA SER A 75 -2.53 2.69 3.32
C SER A 75 -2.24 2.02 1.99
N LEU A 76 -2.58 2.71 0.90
CA LEU A 76 -2.26 2.31 -0.45
C LEU A 76 -1.37 3.38 -1.07
N SER A 77 -0.22 2.98 -1.63
CA SER A 77 0.71 3.90 -2.27
C SER A 77 0.92 3.50 -3.73
N PHE A 78 0.82 4.47 -4.63
CA PHE A 78 0.99 4.28 -6.06
C PHE A 78 2.23 5.05 -6.51
N LEU A 79 3.32 4.33 -6.76
CA LEU A 79 4.63 4.95 -7.00
C LEU A 79 4.97 5.09 -8.49
N GLY A 80 4.20 4.43 -9.36
CA GLY A 80 4.43 4.48 -10.80
C GLY A 80 5.39 3.41 -11.31
N GLU A 81 5.44 3.28 -12.62
CA GLU A 81 6.18 2.19 -13.27
C GLU A 81 7.69 2.27 -13.10
N LYS A 82 8.25 3.44 -12.87
CA LYS A 82 9.69 3.60 -12.64
C LYS A 82 10.18 2.87 -11.39
N HIS A 83 9.27 2.53 -10.48
CA HIS A 83 9.59 1.78 -9.26
C HIS A 83 9.22 0.31 -9.35
N ARG A 84 9.00 -0.21 -10.56
CA ARG A 84 8.52 -1.58 -10.75
C ARG A 84 9.43 -2.64 -10.14
N ASN A 85 10.73 -2.49 -10.25
CA ASN A 85 11.66 -3.45 -9.67
C ASN A 85 11.54 -3.53 -8.15
N MET A 86 11.38 -2.37 -7.50
CA MET A 86 11.16 -2.32 -6.06
C MET A 86 9.83 -2.95 -5.68
N LEU A 87 8.76 -2.64 -6.43
CA LEU A 87 7.44 -3.23 -6.21
C LEU A 87 7.47 -4.74 -6.37
N LYS A 88 8.18 -5.23 -7.38
CA LYS A 88 8.31 -6.67 -7.63
C LYS A 88 9.03 -7.37 -6.47
N TYR A 89 10.10 -6.79 -5.98
CA TYR A 89 10.82 -7.31 -4.81
C TYR A 89 9.92 -7.36 -3.58
N LEU A 90 9.25 -6.26 -3.26
CA LEU A 90 8.37 -6.17 -2.08
C LEU A 90 7.17 -7.11 -2.16
N GLY A 91 6.76 -7.49 -3.36
CA GLY A 91 5.68 -8.45 -3.57
C GLY A 91 6.12 -9.91 -3.56
N THR A 92 7.42 -10.17 -3.72
CA THR A 92 7.97 -11.53 -3.84
C THR A 92 8.46 -12.07 -2.50
N VAL A 93 9.12 -11.24 -1.68
CA VAL A 93 9.68 -11.67 -0.40
C VAL A 93 8.72 -11.41 0.75
N SER A 94 8.84 -12.21 1.80
CA SER A 94 8.02 -12.06 3.00
C SER A 94 8.78 -11.28 4.08
N GLY A 95 8.09 -10.33 4.71
CA GLY A 95 8.61 -9.64 5.88
C GLY A 95 8.81 -10.53 7.09
N ARG A 96 8.29 -11.76 7.06
CA ARG A 96 8.55 -12.76 8.11
C ARG A 96 10.00 -13.21 8.13
N THR A 97 10.66 -13.26 6.95
CA THR A 97 12.00 -13.82 6.78
C THR A 97 13.03 -12.80 6.40
N GLU A 98 12.64 -11.63 5.92
CA GLU A 98 13.56 -10.58 5.49
C GLU A 98 13.08 -9.21 5.94
N ASP A 99 14.02 -8.32 6.25
CA ASP A 99 13.73 -6.90 6.47
C ASP A 99 13.68 -6.20 5.10
N LYS A 100 12.60 -6.46 4.38
CA LYS A 100 12.46 -6.00 2.99
C LYS A 100 12.33 -4.50 2.85
N LEU A 101 11.82 -3.80 3.86
CA LEU A 101 11.73 -2.34 3.85
C LEU A 101 13.12 -1.72 3.82
N LYS A 102 14.01 -2.24 4.65
CA LYS A 102 15.39 -1.80 4.71
C LYS A 102 16.14 -2.14 3.43
N GLU A 103 15.99 -3.38 2.95
CA GLU A 103 16.66 -3.83 1.74
C GLU A 103 16.23 -3.03 0.51
N ALA A 104 14.95 -2.66 0.42
CA ALA A 104 14.44 -1.86 -0.70
C ALA A 104 14.69 -0.36 -0.53
N GLY A 105 15.19 0.07 0.63
CA GLY A 105 15.42 1.48 0.90
C GLY A 105 14.14 2.29 1.00
N VAL A 106 13.07 1.67 1.48
CA VAL A 106 11.75 2.31 1.58
C VAL A 106 11.67 3.16 2.84
N GLU A 107 11.26 4.41 2.67
CA GLU A 107 10.98 5.30 3.80
C GLU A 107 9.52 5.18 4.20
N ILE A 108 9.28 5.01 5.51
CA ILE A 108 7.93 4.97 6.07
C ILE A 108 7.66 6.27 6.80
N ASP A 109 6.52 6.87 6.50
CA ASP A 109 6.01 8.03 7.22
C ASP A 109 4.63 7.69 7.78
N TYR A 110 4.06 8.55 8.61
CA TYR A 110 2.80 8.28 9.30
C TYR A 110 1.84 9.44 9.16
N GLN A 111 0.56 9.11 8.95
CA GLN A 111 -0.54 10.07 8.96
C GLN A 111 -1.64 9.50 9.87
N ASN A 112 -1.97 10.21 10.95
CA ASN A 112 -2.96 9.77 11.93
C ASN A 112 -2.66 8.35 12.47
N GLY A 113 -1.37 8.04 12.66
CA GLY A 113 -0.93 6.73 13.16
C GLY A 113 -0.89 5.64 12.09
N VAL A 114 -1.26 5.93 10.85
CA VAL A 114 -1.24 4.96 9.74
C VAL A 114 0.06 5.11 8.95
N PRO A 115 0.85 4.04 8.82
CA PRO A 115 2.09 4.09 8.05
C PRO A 115 1.81 4.10 6.54
N TYR A 116 2.67 4.80 5.81
CA TYR A 116 2.62 4.81 4.34
C TYR A 116 4.02 5.00 3.75
N VAL A 117 4.15 4.62 2.48
CA VAL A 117 5.40 4.75 1.71
C VAL A 117 5.37 6.03 0.88
#